data_e3786f6d2ee37bf131e4ce482349d41f
#
_entry.id   e3786f6d2ee37bf131e4ce482349d41f
#
_cell.length_a   1.000
_cell.length_b   1.000
_cell.length_c   1.000
_cell.angle_alpha   90.00
_cell.angle_beta   90.00
_cell.angle_gamma   90.00
#
_symmetry.space_group_name_H-M   'P 1'
#
loop_
_entity.id
_entity.type
_entity.pdbx_description
1 polymer ?
#
loop_
_entity_poly.entity_id
_entity_poly.type
_entity_poly.pdbx_seq_one_letter_code
_entity_poly.pdbx_strand_id
1 'polypeptide(L)'
;PYTYRNPFNEKDSQKLALNIAQAFEDEIAFQDKNKIAAFIMEPIQGAGGVIVPDPSFMGLMQEICERNGILMISDEVITGFGRTGSWSGARHWNVKPDMMSMAKGITSGYFPVGAALMGEKVADVFENSTSPEAGIFHGYTYSAHPVGAAAVCACLSETQRINTKNNAELRGKQLYSGILKLKKKFDVIGDVRGGQGLMAAIEVVSDQKKKTAINMDEMKKLHQKTYEAGAMVRLGLNNILMSPPLVISETEIDQILDALDYGFSSI
;
A
#
# COMPACT_ATOMS: atom_id res chain seq x y z
N PRO A 1 -9.53 0.19 -5.57
CA PRO A 1 -10.67 1.09 -5.86
C PRO A 1 -10.87 2.10 -4.73
N TYR A 2 -11.24 3.35 -5.04
CA TYR A 2 -11.59 4.36 -4.05
C TYR A 2 -12.67 5.31 -4.59
N THR A 3 -13.54 5.76 -3.69
CA THR A 3 -14.79 6.44 -4.06
C THR A 3 -14.59 7.82 -4.67
N TYR A 4 -13.48 8.51 -4.39
CA TYR A 4 -13.22 9.85 -4.90
C TYR A 4 -13.05 9.87 -6.43
N ARG A 5 -12.36 8.88 -7.01
CA ARG A 5 -12.22 8.71 -8.47
C ARG A 5 -12.44 7.25 -8.84
N ASN A 6 -13.51 6.97 -9.54
CA ASN A 6 -13.80 5.63 -10.04
C ASN A 6 -14.65 5.70 -11.31
N PRO A 7 -14.58 4.67 -12.18
CA PRO A 7 -15.28 4.66 -13.46
C PRO A 7 -16.81 4.51 -13.33
N PHE A 8 -17.30 4.08 -12.17
CA PHE A 8 -18.73 3.83 -11.91
C PHE A 8 -19.45 5.04 -11.30
N ASN A 9 -18.73 6.13 -10.96
CA ASN A 9 -19.23 7.27 -10.18
C ASN A 9 -19.90 6.86 -8.85
N GLU A 10 -19.53 5.69 -8.32
CA GLU A 10 -20.06 5.16 -7.07
C GLU A 10 -19.39 5.85 -5.86
N LYS A 11 -20.21 6.24 -4.88
CA LYS A 11 -19.77 6.93 -3.67
C LYS A 11 -19.73 6.02 -2.44
N ASP A 12 -20.45 4.90 -2.51
CA ASP A 12 -20.44 3.88 -1.48
C ASP A 12 -19.27 2.92 -1.73
N SER A 13 -18.39 2.75 -0.73
CA SER A 13 -17.16 1.96 -0.91
C SER A 13 -17.44 0.48 -1.10
N GLN A 14 -18.44 -0.06 -0.43
CA GLN A 14 -18.81 -1.47 -0.54
C GLN A 14 -19.44 -1.77 -1.91
N LYS A 15 -20.34 -0.90 -2.37
CA LYS A 15 -20.92 -1.04 -3.72
C LYS A 15 -19.85 -0.90 -4.80
N LEU A 16 -18.90 0.01 -4.61
CA LEU A 16 -17.78 0.14 -5.53
C LEU A 16 -16.92 -1.13 -5.55
N ALA A 17 -16.66 -1.73 -4.40
CA ALA A 17 -15.94 -3.00 -4.31
C ALA A 17 -16.66 -4.10 -5.10
N LEU A 18 -17.99 -4.21 -4.96
CA LEU A 18 -18.81 -5.18 -5.71
C LEU A 18 -18.80 -4.91 -7.22
N ASN A 19 -18.92 -3.64 -7.64
CA ASN A 19 -18.88 -3.27 -9.06
C ASN A 19 -17.53 -3.65 -9.70
N ILE A 20 -16.42 -3.46 -8.98
CA ILE A 20 -15.10 -3.82 -9.48
C ILE A 20 -14.89 -5.33 -9.44
N ALA A 21 -15.43 -6.02 -8.43
CA ALA A 21 -15.43 -7.48 -8.39
C ALA A 21 -16.16 -8.06 -9.62
N GLN A 22 -17.34 -7.53 -9.95
CA GLN A 22 -18.06 -7.94 -11.15
C GLN A 22 -17.27 -7.67 -12.44
N ALA A 23 -16.68 -6.48 -12.56
CA ALA A 23 -15.86 -6.16 -13.74
C ALA A 23 -14.61 -7.09 -13.85
N PHE A 24 -14.07 -7.54 -12.74
CA PHE A 24 -12.98 -8.52 -12.72
C PHE A 24 -13.45 -9.90 -13.19
N GLU A 25 -14.65 -10.33 -12.79
CA GLU A 25 -15.24 -11.58 -13.30
C GLU A 25 -15.55 -11.53 -14.80
N ASP A 26 -16.07 -10.39 -15.26
CA ASP A 26 -16.35 -10.16 -16.68
C ASP A 26 -15.06 -10.24 -17.50
N GLU A 27 -13.96 -9.66 -17.00
CA GLU A 27 -12.63 -9.73 -17.62
C GLU A 27 -12.08 -11.16 -17.64
N ILE A 28 -12.22 -11.92 -16.55
CA ILE A 28 -11.81 -13.34 -16.50
C ILE A 28 -12.60 -14.16 -17.54
N ALA A 29 -13.90 -13.92 -17.66
CA ALA A 29 -14.74 -14.60 -18.65
C ALA A 29 -14.32 -14.25 -20.07
N PHE A 30 -14.00 -12.98 -20.33
CA PHE A 30 -13.55 -12.52 -21.65
C PHE A 30 -12.19 -13.09 -22.04
N GLN A 31 -11.23 -13.16 -21.11
CA GLN A 31 -9.87 -13.64 -21.36
C GLN A 31 -9.76 -15.17 -21.42
N ASP A 32 -10.76 -15.92 -20.98
CA ASP A 32 -10.72 -17.33 -20.67
C ASP A 32 -9.86 -17.66 -19.42
N LYS A 33 -10.49 -18.07 -18.34
CA LYS A 33 -9.84 -18.40 -17.06
C LYS A 33 -8.66 -19.37 -17.18
N ASN A 34 -8.68 -20.27 -18.18
CA ASN A 34 -7.61 -21.24 -18.42
C ASN A 34 -6.33 -20.61 -18.97
N LYS A 35 -6.37 -19.33 -19.35
CA LYS A 35 -5.23 -18.55 -19.83
C LYS A 35 -4.67 -17.59 -18.78
N ILE A 36 -5.30 -17.52 -17.60
CA ILE A 36 -4.91 -16.64 -16.51
C ILE A 36 -4.24 -17.47 -15.41
N ALA A 37 -2.96 -17.29 -15.23
CA ALA A 37 -2.21 -18.02 -14.19
C ALA A 37 -2.40 -17.41 -12.80
N ALA A 38 -2.34 -16.07 -12.71
CA ALA A 38 -2.39 -15.37 -11.42
C ALA A 38 -2.96 -13.97 -11.56
N PHE A 39 -3.50 -13.47 -10.46
CA PHE A 39 -3.85 -12.07 -10.23
C PHE A 39 -2.96 -11.47 -9.15
N ILE A 40 -2.31 -10.34 -9.42
CA ILE A 40 -1.46 -9.64 -8.46
C ILE A 40 -2.03 -8.28 -8.11
N MET A 41 -2.04 -7.94 -6.83
CA MET A 41 -2.46 -6.62 -6.34
C MET A 41 -1.71 -6.19 -5.08
N GLU A 42 -1.54 -4.88 -4.91
CA GLU A 42 -1.18 -4.29 -3.62
C GLU A 42 -2.43 -4.23 -2.72
N PRO A 43 -2.37 -4.65 -1.43
CA PRO A 43 -3.48 -4.47 -0.48
C PRO A 43 -3.94 -3.01 -0.32
N ILE A 44 -2.98 -2.09 -0.30
CA ILE A 44 -3.17 -0.65 -0.46
C ILE A 44 -2.20 -0.22 -1.55
N GLN A 45 -2.70 0.39 -2.62
CA GLN A 45 -1.83 0.91 -3.67
C GLN A 45 -1.03 2.10 -3.13
N GLY A 46 0.24 1.86 -2.79
CA GLY A 46 1.08 2.85 -2.12
C GLY A 46 1.48 4.00 -3.04
N ALA A 47 2.32 3.72 -4.04
CA ALA A 47 2.82 4.71 -4.99
C ALA A 47 1.70 5.32 -5.87
N GLY A 48 0.64 4.58 -6.11
CA GLY A 48 -0.54 5.03 -6.85
C GLY A 48 -1.38 6.11 -6.15
N GLY A 49 -1.10 6.39 -4.86
CA GLY A 49 -1.80 7.46 -4.13
C GLY A 49 -2.36 7.05 -2.77
N VAL A 50 -1.79 6.04 -2.14
CA VAL A 50 -2.30 5.42 -0.90
C VAL A 50 -3.80 5.12 -1.05
N ILE A 51 -4.12 4.34 -2.08
CA ILE A 51 -5.49 3.97 -2.40
C ILE A 51 -5.90 2.82 -1.47
N VAL A 52 -6.72 3.15 -0.48
CA VAL A 52 -7.25 2.20 0.50
C VAL A 52 -8.58 1.66 -0.04
N PRO A 53 -8.69 0.35 -0.29
CA PRO A 53 -9.94 -0.25 -0.75
C PRO A 53 -10.94 -0.39 0.41
N ASP A 54 -12.18 -0.72 0.07
CA ASP A 54 -13.15 -1.19 1.05
C ASP A 54 -12.62 -2.44 1.77
N PRO A 55 -12.88 -2.62 3.08
CA PRO A 55 -12.41 -3.80 3.83
C PRO A 55 -12.81 -5.15 3.22
N SER A 56 -13.93 -5.22 2.50
CA SER A 56 -14.39 -6.45 1.83
C SER A 56 -13.63 -6.77 0.54
N PHE A 57 -12.94 -5.79 -0.05
CA PHE A 57 -12.41 -5.91 -1.42
C PHE A 57 -11.39 -7.03 -1.60
N MET A 58 -10.42 -7.16 -0.69
CA MET A 58 -9.42 -8.22 -0.82
C MET A 58 -10.03 -9.62 -0.70
N GLY A 59 -11.01 -9.79 0.19
CA GLY A 59 -11.75 -11.06 0.32
C GLY A 59 -12.51 -11.41 -0.95
N LEU A 60 -13.20 -10.45 -1.57
CA LEU A 60 -13.88 -10.62 -2.85
C LEU A 60 -12.91 -11.07 -3.95
N MET A 61 -11.72 -10.45 -4.03
CA MET A 61 -10.70 -10.85 -5.02
C MET A 61 -10.19 -12.27 -4.77
N GLN A 62 -9.97 -12.65 -3.51
CA GLN A 62 -9.58 -14.02 -3.15
C GLN A 62 -10.64 -15.02 -3.58
N GLU A 63 -11.90 -14.82 -3.24
CA GLU A 63 -13.00 -15.69 -3.61
C GLU A 63 -13.13 -15.88 -5.12
N ILE A 64 -13.00 -14.78 -5.89
CA ILE A 64 -13.02 -14.83 -7.36
C ILE A 64 -11.85 -15.67 -7.90
N CYS A 65 -10.64 -15.43 -7.39
CA CYS A 65 -9.46 -16.17 -7.80
C CYS A 65 -9.62 -17.69 -7.50
N GLU A 66 -10.04 -18.04 -6.28
CA GLU A 66 -10.22 -19.43 -5.85
C GLU A 66 -11.21 -20.19 -6.74
N ARG A 67 -12.41 -19.66 -7.00
CA ARG A 67 -13.43 -20.32 -7.82
C ARG A 67 -13.09 -20.45 -9.30
N ASN A 68 -12.14 -19.64 -9.78
CA ASN A 68 -11.66 -19.68 -11.16
C ASN A 68 -10.33 -20.42 -11.34
N GLY A 69 -9.72 -20.90 -10.25
CA GLY A 69 -8.42 -21.60 -10.28
C GLY A 69 -7.24 -20.67 -10.59
N ILE A 70 -7.39 -19.37 -10.32
CA ILE A 70 -6.37 -18.34 -10.52
C ILE A 70 -5.60 -18.16 -9.21
N LEU A 71 -4.27 -18.09 -9.26
CA LEU A 71 -3.46 -17.81 -8.07
C LEU A 71 -3.59 -16.33 -7.67
N MET A 72 -3.77 -16.08 -6.36
CA MET A 72 -3.75 -14.73 -5.83
C MET A 72 -2.37 -14.39 -5.28
N ILE A 73 -1.78 -13.29 -5.78
CA ILE A 73 -0.49 -12.75 -5.32
C ILE A 73 -0.72 -11.42 -4.62
N SER A 74 -0.32 -11.32 -3.36
CA SER A 74 -0.33 -10.06 -2.63
C SER A 74 1.03 -9.36 -2.77
N ASP A 75 1.04 -8.15 -3.35
CA ASP A 75 2.23 -7.31 -3.35
C ASP A 75 2.33 -6.53 -2.03
N GLU A 76 3.15 -7.06 -1.13
CA GLU A 76 3.39 -6.53 0.21
C GLU A 76 4.65 -5.66 0.29
N VAL A 77 5.19 -5.25 -0.84
CA VAL A 77 6.42 -4.45 -0.90
C VAL A 77 6.30 -3.15 -0.08
N ILE A 78 5.12 -2.54 -0.03
CA ILE A 78 4.86 -1.35 0.80
C ILE A 78 4.09 -1.70 2.08
N THR A 79 3.09 -2.56 1.99
CA THR A 79 2.14 -2.86 3.06
C THR A 79 2.67 -3.83 4.12
N GLY A 80 3.76 -4.54 3.82
CA GLY A 80 4.37 -5.51 4.72
C GLY A 80 5.10 -4.89 5.92
N PHE A 81 5.46 -5.77 6.85
CA PHE A 81 6.34 -5.53 7.99
C PHE A 81 5.92 -4.40 8.93
N GLY A 82 4.61 -4.32 9.21
CA GLY A 82 4.06 -3.40 10.21
C GLY A 82 3.42 -2.14 9.66
N ARG A 83 3.59 -1.81 8.36
CA ARG A 83 3.07 -0.57 7.76
C ARG A 83 1.57 -0.38 7.93
N THR A 84 0.78 -1.45 7.82
CA THR A 84 -0.69 -1.44 7.98
C THR A 84 -1.16 -1.65 9.43
N GLY A 85 -0.27 -1.64 10.42
CA GLY A 85 -0.58 -2.08 11.77
C GLY A 85 -0.62 -3.61 11.93
N SER A 86 -0.35 -4.34 10.85
CA SER A 86 -0.26 -5.81 10.79
C SER A 86 1.06 -6.24 10.15
N TRP A 87 1.41 -7.54 10.22
CA TRP A 87 2.62 -8.05 9.55
C TRP A 87 2.54 -7.94 8.03
N SER A 88 1.34 -7.99 7.47
CA SER A 88 1.09 -7.78 6.03
C SER A 88 -0.28 -7.16 5.82
N GLY A 89 -0.52 -6.55 4.67
CA GLY A 89 -1.83 -6.06 4.28
C GLY A 89 -2.83 -7.19 4.10
N ALA A 90 -2.43 -8.32 3.52
CA ALA A 90 -3.28 -9.51 3.41
C ALA A 90 -3.77 -9.96 4.80
N ARG A 91 -2.88 -10.04 5.80
CA ARG A 91 -3.24 -10.38 7.19
C ARG A 91 -4.13 -9.31 7.83
N HIS A 92 -3.95 -8.04 7.47
CA HIS A 92 -4.80 -6.94 7.96
C HIS A 92 -6.28 -7.14 7.58
N TRP A 93 -6.53 -7.63 6.38
CA TRP A 93 -7.89 -7.95 5.89
C TRP A 93 -8.28 -9.42 6.00
N ASN A 94 -7.52 -10.22 6.76
CA ASN A 94 -7.78 -11.65 6.96
C ASN A 94 -7.86 -12.47 5.65
N VAL A 95 -6.98 -12.16 4.70
CA VAL A 95 -6.85 -12.85 3.42
C VAL A 95 -5.59 -13.70 3.43
N LYS A 96 -5.66 -14.89 2.84
CA LYS A 96 -4.53 -15.81 2.68
C LYS A 96 -4.19 -15.97 1.19
N PRO A 97 -3.35 -15.10 0.61
CA PRO A 97 -2.94 -15.22 -0.79
C PRO A 97 -2.09 -16.47 -1.01
N ASP A 98 -2.06 -16.97 -2.25
CA ASP A 98 -1.22 -18.11 -2.63
C ASP A 98 0.28 -17.74 -2.65
N MET A 99 0.60 -16.46 -2.94
CA MET A 99 1.97 -15.95 -2.98
C MET A 99 2.03 -14.51 -2.45
N MET A 100 3.24 -14.08 -2.02
CA MET A 100 3.51 -12.70 -1.63
C MET A 100 4.84 -12.21 -2.19
N SER A 101 4.89 -10.95 -2.68
CA SER A 101 6.14 -10.25 -2.94
C SER A 101 6.45 -9.29 -1.79
N MET A 102 7.69 -9.32 -1.31
CA MET A 102 8.13 -8.54 -0.15
C MET A 102 9.47 -7.85 -0.39
N ALA A 103 9.62 -6.64 0.13
CA ALA A 103 10.88 -5.87 0.08
C ALA A 103 10.87 -4.77 1.16
N LYS A 104 11.59 -3.69 0.94
CA LYS A 104 11.61 -2.45 1.75
C LYS A 104 11.69 -2.70 3.27
N GLY A 105 10.54 -2.79 3.93
CA GLY A 105 10.43 -3.02 5.38
C GLY A 105 11.11 -4.31 5.87
N ILE A 106 11.36 -5.27 4.97
CA ILE A 106 12.03 -6.54 5.32
C ILE A 106 13.42 -6.32 5.95
N THR A 107 14.10 -5.25 5.53
CA THR A 107 15.40 -4.83 6.11
C THR A 107 15.41 -3.37 6.54
N SER A 108 14.29 -2.65 6.47
CA SER A 108 14.22 -1.20 6.72
C SER A 108 15.27 -0.37 5.95
N GLY A 109 15.72 -0.85 4.80
CA GLY A 109 16.71 -0.18 3.96
C GLY A 109 18.18 -0.43 4.33
N TYR A 110 18.47 -1.19 5.38
CA TYR A 110 19.85 -1.49 5.77
C TYR A 110 20.59 -2.41 4.79
N PHE A 111 19.86 -3.23 4.04
CA PHE A 111 20.43 -4.08 3.00
C PHE A 111 19.41 -4.25 1.85
N PRO A 112 19.84 -4.24 0.57
CA PRO A 112 18.94 -4.45 -0.57
C PRO A 112 18.50 -5.92 -0.64
N VAL A 113 17.26 -6.21 -0.20
CA VAL A 113 16.64 -7.54 -0.22
C VAL A 113 15.20 -7.45 -0.71
N GLY A 114 14.83 -8.40 -1.52
CA GLY A 114 13.45 -8.73 -1.83
C GLY A 114 13.21 -10.23 -1.60
N ALA A 115 11.96 -10.62 -1.41
CA ALA A 115 11.55 -12.00 -1.26
C ALA A 115 10.25 -12.27 -2.00
N ALA A 116 10.15 -13.45 -2.61
CA ALA A 116 8.91 -14.03 -3.09
C ALA A 116 8.57 -15.22 -2.19
N LEU A 117 7.42 -15.15 -1.55
CA LEU A 117 6.93 -16.23 -0.69
C LEU A 117 5.89 -17.05 -1.46
N MET A 118 5.97 -18.36 -1.35
CA MET A 118 5.00 -19.30 -1.88
C MET A 118 4.26 -19.98 -0.73
N GLY A 119 2.94 -20.04 -0.82
CA GLY A 119 2.13 -20.85 0.09
C GLY A 119 2.18 -22.34 -0.29
N GLU A 120 1.67 -23.19 0.61
CA GLU A 120 1.64 -24.65 0.45
C GLU A 120 1.13 -25.08 -0.92
N LYS A 121 -0.01 -24.55 -1.34
CA LYS A 121 -0.65 -24.88 -2.64
C LYS A 121 0.30 -24.77 -3.84
N VAL A 122 1.21 -23.80 -3.82
CA VAL A 122 2.19 -23.62 -4.89
C VAL A 122 3.44 -24.46 -4.64
N ALA A 123 3.94 -24.51 -3.41
CA ALA A 123 5.11 -25.28 -3.02
C ALA A 123 4.91 -26.78 -3.28
N ASP A 124 3.76 -27.33 -2.91
CA ASP A 124 3.41 -28.75 -3.09
C ASP A 124 3.51 -29.21 -4.54
N VAL A 125 3.21 -28.35 -5.51
CA VAL A 125 3.34 -28.67 -6.94
C VAL A 125 4.78 -28.96 -7.31
N PHE A 126 5.73 -28.20 -6.74
CA PHE A 126 7.17 -28.42 -7.00
C PHE A 126 7.72 -29.60 -6.18
N GLU A 127 7.37 -29.70 -4.90
CA GLU A 127 7.88 -30.70 -3.97
C GLU A 127 7.39 -32.12 -4.31
N ASN A 128 6.15 -32.26 -4.76
CA ASN A 128 5.54 -33.54 -5.11
C ASN A 128 5.68 -33.91 -6.61
N SER A 129 6.32 -33.07 -7.42
CA SER A 129 6.50 -33.36 -8.83
C SER A 129 7.53 -34.46 -9.04
N THR A 130 7.20 -35.42 -9.90
CA THR A 130 8.14 -36.44 -10.39
C THR A 130 8.85 -36.03 -11.69
N SER A 131 8.49 -34.87 -12.24
CA SER A 131 9.14 -34.35 -13.47
C SER A 131 10.51 -33.78 -13.15
N PRO A 132 11.56 -34.17 -13.88
CA PRO A 132 12.89 -33.57 -13.74
C PRO A 132 12.91 -32.08 -14.14
N GLU A 133 11.86 -31.60 -14.83
CA GLU A 133 11.71 -30.20 -15.24
C GLU A 133 10.98 -29.34 -14.20
N ALA A 134 10.48 -29.91 -13.12
CA ALA A 134 9.76 -29.21 -12.08
C ALA A 134 10.71 -28.46 -11.11
N GLY A 135 11.69 -27.77 -11.64
CA GLY A 135 12.61 -26.92 -10.88
C GLY A 135 12.32 -25.43 -11.05
N ILE A 136 12.54 -24.65 -10.01
CA ILE A 136 12.52 -23.17 -10.12
C ILE A 136 13.88 -22.73 -10.64
N PHE A 137 14.03 -22.62 -11.96
CA PHE A 137 15.26 -22.14 -12.62
C PHE A 137 15.30 -20.60 -12.63
N HIS A 138 15.16 -20.00 -11.48
CA HIS A 138 15.22 -18.55 -11.31
C HIS A 138 16.07 -18.19 -10.09
N GLY A 139 17.02 -17.27 -10.27
CA GLY A 139 17.88 -16.78 -9.20
C GLY A 139 18.83 -15.71 -9.72
N TYR A 140 19.17 -14.80 -8.85
CA TYR A 140 20.20 -13.80 -9.07
C TYR A 140 21.51 -14.26 -8.43
N THR A 141 22.66 -13.75 -8.89
CA THR A 141 23.97 -14.09 -8.32
C THR A 141 24.04 -13.89 -6.82
N TYR A 142 23.34 -12.87 -6.31
CA TYR A 142 23.29 -12.56 -4.86
C TYR A 142 22.06 -13.12 -4.14
N SER A 143 21.29 -14.03 -4.76
CA SER A 143 20.21 -14.72 -4.05
C SER A 143 20.76 -15.48 -2.83
N ALA A 144 20.01 -15.48 -1.74
CA ALA A 144 20.40 -16.10 -0.45
C ALA A 144 21.71 -15.55 0.15
N HIS A 145 22.07 -14.30 -0.15
CA HIS A 145 23.29 -13.69 0.41
C HIS A 145 23.27 -13.70 1.93
N PRO A 146 24.29 -14.27 2.62
CA PRO A 146 24.22 -14.49 4.08
C PRO A 146 24.14 -13.19 4.90
N VAL A 147 24.78 -12.10 4.43
CA VAL A 147 24.68 -10.79 5.10
C VAL A 147 23.25 -10.22 4.93
N GLY A 148 22.64 -10.41 3.76
CA GLY A 148 21.25 -10.03 3.55
C GLY A 148 20.29 -10.80 4.44
N ALA A 149 20.47 -12.11 4.57
CA ALA A 149 19.68 -12.96 5.46
C ALA A 149 19.82 -12.54 6.93
N ALA A 150 21.06 -12.25 7.39
CA ALA A 150 21.32 -11.76 8.74
C ALA A 150 20.65 -10.40 8.99
N ALA A 151 20.70 -9.48 8.02
CA ALA A 151 20.01 -8.18 8.10
C ALA A 151 18.48 -8.34 8.20
N VAL A 152 17.89 -9.26 7.43
CA VAL A 152 16.46 -9.60 7.53
C VAL A 152 16.11 -10.10 8.91
N CYS A 153 16.83 -11.11 9.43
CA CYS A 153 16.59 -11.68 10.76
C CYS A 153 16.67 -10.61 11.86
N ALA A 154 17.72 -9.78 11.84
CA ALA A 154 17.91 -8.70 12.81
C ALA A 154 16.77 -7.66 12.73
N CYS A 155 16.41 -7.22 11.53
CA CYS A 155 15.36 -6.23 11.32
C CYS A 155 13.99 -6.74 11.78
N LEU A 156 13.62 -7.99 11.43
CA LEU A 156 12.34 -8.57 11.83
C LEU A 156 12.27 -8.78 13.35
N SER A 157 13.36 -9.24 13.98
CA SER A 157 13.46 -9.39 15.43
C SER A 157 13.28 -8.05 16.14
N GLU A 158 13.93 -6.99 15.64
CA GLU A 158 13.80 -5.64 16.20
C GLU A 158 12.39 -5.07 16.00
N THR A 159 11.83 -5.20 14.80
CA THR A 159 10.44 -4.81 14.48
C THR A 159 9.44 -5.45 15.45
N GLN A 160 9.64 -6.73 15.78
CA GLN A 160 8.83 -7.44 16.76
C GLN A 160 9.09 -6.93 18.18
N ARG A 161 10.35 -6.78 18.59
CA ARG A 161 10.77 -6.36 19.94
C ARG A 161 10.21 -5.01 20.33
N ILE A 162 10.27 -4.01 19.41
CA ILE A 162 9.77 -2.66 19.68
C ILE A 162 8.29 -2.48 19.28
N ASN A 163 7.64 -3.53 18.79
CA ASN A 163 6.22 -3.54 18.43
C ASN A 163 5.81 -2.39 17.49
N THR A 164 6.55 -2.23 16.38
CA THR A 164 6.28 -1.17 15.40
C THR A 164 4.87 -1.17 14.84
N LYS A 165 4.21 -2.32 14.78
CA LYS A 165 2.82 -2.46 14.31
C LYS A 165 1.86 -1.63 15.13
N ASN A 166 1.96 -1.70 16.46
CA ASN A 166 1.11 -0.92 17.35
C ASN A 166 1.38 0.59 17.18
N ASN A 167 2.65 0.99 17.08
CA ASN A 167 2.99 2.39 16.80
C ASN A 167 2.42 2.86 15.45
N ALA A 168 2.53 2.04 14.40
CA ALA A 168 1.98 2.34 13.09
C ALA A 168 0.45 2.55 13.14
N GLU A 169 -0.27 1.75 13.92
CA GLU A 169 -1.70 1.93 14.10
C GLU A 169 -2.03 3.24 14.83
N LEU A 170 -1.37 3.51 15.96
CA LEU A 170 -1.62 4.72 16.77
C LEU A 170 -1.24 5.99 16.01
N ARG A 171 -0.03 6.04 15.47
CA ARG A 171 0.48 7.21 14.74
C ARG A 171 -0.24 7.39 13.40
N GLY A 172 -0.67 6.30 12.76
CA GLY A 172 -1.49 6.36 11.55
C GLY A 172 -2.86 7.01 11.80
N LYS A 173 -3.52 6.65 12.89
CA LYS A 173 -4.79 7.30 13.31
C LYS A 173 -4.59 8.79 13.62
N GLN A 174 -3.49 9.16 14.29
CA GLN A 174 -3.14 10.55 14.57
C GLN A 174 -2.93 11.34 13.27
N LEU A 175 -2.07 10.84 12.38
CA LEU A 175 -1.80 11.46 11.08
C LEU A 175 -3.09 11.63 10.27
N TYR A 176 -3.88 10.58 10.14
CA TYR A 176 -5.13 10.63 9.37
C TYR A 176 -6.13 11.63 9.96
N SER A 177 -6.28 11.66 11.27
CA SER A 177 -7.15 12.63 11.94
C SER A 177 -6.67 14.07 11.72
N GLY A 178 -5.34 14.28 11.69
CA GLY A 178 -4.74 15.59 11.40
C GLY A 178 -5.01 16.05 9.97
N ILE A 179 -4.78 15.20 8.97
CA ILE A 179 -5.04 15.56 7.56
C ILE A 179 -6.54 15.76 7.27
N LEU A 180 -7.44 15.10 8.00
CA LEU A 180 -8.87 15.39 7.94
C LEU A 180 -9.21 16.80 8.45
N LYS A 181 -8.48 17.32 9.45
CA LYS A 181 -8.62 18.71 9.89
C LYS A 181 -8.10 19.68 8.83
N LEU A 182 -6.95 19.39 8.20
CA LEU A 182 -6.43 20.18 7.10
C LEU A 182 -7.41 20.24 5.92
N LYS A 183 -8.05 19.12 5.57
CA LYS A 183 -9.09 19.09 4.52
C LYS A 183 -10.26 20.02 4.81
N LYS A 184 -10.62 20.20 6.08
CA LYS A 184 -11.68 21.16 6.46
C LYS A 184 -11.22 22.62 6.41
N LYS A 185 -9.91 22.87 6.51
CA LYS A 185 -9.31 24.21 6.53
C LYS A 185 -9.00 24.73 5.13
N PHE A 186 -8.60 23.84 4.20
CA PHE A 186 -8.08 24.21 2.90
C PHE A 186 -8.93 23.64 1.76
N ASP A 187 -9.56 24.52 1.00
CA ASP A 187 -10.43 24.14 -0.13
C ASP A 187 -9.68 23.48 -1.29
N VAL A 188 -8.35 23.64 -1.36
CA VAL A 188 -7.50 22.96 -2.36
C VAL A 188 -7.29 21.46 -2.06
N ILE A 189 -7.68 20.97 -0.89
CA ILE A 189 -7.60 19.56 -0.54
C ILE A 189 -8.86 18.84 -1.05
N GLY A 190 -8.75 18.16 -2.18
CA GLY A 190 -9.85 17.42 -2.78
C GLY A 190 -10.17 16.13 -2.04
N ASP A 191 -9.14 15.36 -1.69
CA ASP A 191 -9.32 14.10 -0.99
C ASP A 191 -8.16 13.81 -0.02
N VAL A 192 -8.46 13.00 1.02
CA VAL A 192 -7.47 12.46 1.94
C VAL A 192 -7.69 10.98 2.14
N ARG A 193 -6.63 10.20 2.11
CA ARG A 193 -6.65 8.75 2.24
C ARG A 193 -5.67 8.30 3.31
N GLY A 194 -5.98 7.21 4.01
CA GLY A 194 -5.17 6.69 5.11
C GLY A 194 -6.02 5.99 6.17
N GLY A 195 -5.51 5.97 7.40
CA GLY A 195 -6.21 5.39 8.55
C GLY A 195 -6.05 3.88 8.71
N GLN A 196 -5.39 3.23 7.74
CA GLN A 196 -5.02 1.82 7.80
C GLN A 196 -3.50 1.73 7.99
N GLY A 197 -3.06 1.76 9.24
CA GLY A 197 -1.65 1.87 9.60
C GLY A 197 -1.06 3.25 9.30
N LEU A 198 0.26 3.32 9.17
CA LEU A 198 1.03 4.56 9.08
C LEU A 198 1.39 4.89 7.63
N MET A 199 0.38 5.13 6.83
CA MET A 199 0.49 5.66 5.47
C MET A 199 -0.73 6.51 5.15
N ALA A 200 -0.50 7.62 4.45
CA ALA A 200 -1.55 8.57 4.11
C ALA A 200 -1.25 9.31 2.80
N ALA A 201 -2.29 9.84 2.17
CA ALA A 201 -2.17 10.72 1.03
C ALA A 201 -3.15 11.88 1.12
N ILE A 202 -2.74 13.00 0.54
CA ILE A 202 -3.58 14.19 0.32
C ILE A 202 -3.59 14.44 -1.18
N GLU A 203 -4.76 14.47 -1.80
CA GLU A 203 -4.93 14.86 -3.19
C GLU A 203 -5.28 16.34 -3.29
N VAL A 204 -4.48 17.08 -4.05
CA VAL A 204 -4.59 18.54 -4.18
C VAL A 204 -5.25 18.89 -5.51
N VAL A 205 -6.26 19.76 -5.45
CA VAL A 205 -7.09 20.14 -6.61
C VAL A 205 -7.25 21.66 -6.68
N SER A 206 -7.43 22.17 -7.89
CA SER A 206 -7.80 23.57 -8.14
C SER A 206 -9.33 23.78 -8.18
N ASP A 207 -10.09 22.70 -8.38
CA ASP A 207 -11.55 22.70 -8.37
C ASP A 207 -12.06 21.39 -7.75
N GLN A 208 -12.67 21.49 -6.57
CA GLN A 208 -13.20 20.32 -5.85
C GLN A 208 -14.36 19.63 -6.58
N LYS A 209 -15.23 20.40 -7.27
CA LYS A 209 -16.41 19.82 -7.95
C LYS A 209 -15.99 19.06 -9.19
N LYS A 210 -15.11 19.65 -10.00
CA LYS A 210 -14.56 19.02 -11.20
C LYS A 210 -13.42 18.06 -10.90
N LYS A 211 -12.90 18.09 -9.67
CA LYS A 211 -11.71 17.35 -9.24
C LYS A 211 -10.50 17.61 -10.13
N THR A 212 -10.37 18.87 -10.62
CA THR A 212 -9.27 19.27 -11.48
C THR A 212 -8.00 19.31 -10.66
N ALA A 213 -6.95 18.61 -11.09
CA ALA A 213 -5.66 18.65 -10.42
C ALA A 213 -5.12 20.07 -10.35
N ILE A 214 -4.47 20.42 -9.25
CA ILE A 214 -3.73 21.66 -9.12
C ILE A 214 -2.53 21.66 -10.09
N ASN A 215 -2.07 22.83 -10.51
CA ASN A 215 -0.91 22.92 -11.40
C ASN A 215 0.39 22.50 -10.67
N MET A 216 1.40 22.10 -11.45
CA MET A 216 2.65 21.57 -10.90
C MET A 216 3.52 22.63 -10.21
N ASP A 217 3.37 23.89 -10.55
CA ASP A 217 4.18 24.96 -9.91
C ASP A 217 3.67 25.26 -8.50
N GLU A 218 2.35 25.23 -8.30
CA GLU A 218 1.74 25.29 -6.97
C GLU A 218 2.07 24.05 -6.15
N MET A 219 2.05 22.84 -6.75
CA MET A 219 2.49 21.62 -6.07
C MET A 219 3.95 21.68 -5.62
N LYS A 220 4.85 22.19 -6.46
CA LYS A 220 6.26 22.38 -6.10
C LYS A 220 6.41 23.41 -5.00
N LYS A 221 5.67 24.52 -5.06
CA LYS A 221 5.67 25.57 -4.03
C LYS A 221 5.19 24.99 -2.69
N LEU A 222 4.07 24.28 -2.68
CA LEU A 222 3.54 23.60 -1.50
C LEU A 222 4.59 22.64 -0.89
N HIS A 223 5.17 21.78 -1.72
CA HIS A 223 6.21 20.83 -1.30
C HIS A 223 7.44 21.56 -0.70
N GLN A 224 7.93 22.59 -1.39
CA GLN A 224 9.08 23.38 -0.91
C GLN A 224 8.79 24.04 0.44
N LYS A 225 7.60 24.62 0.61
CA LYS A 225 7.20 25.24 1.88
C LYS A 225 7.02 24.22 3.01
N THR A 226 6.46 23.05 2.71
CA THR A 226 6.38 21.94 3.67
C THR A 226 7.79 21.49 4.09
N TYR A 227 8.72 21.37 3.14
CA TYR A 227 10.11 21.03 3.41
C TYR A 227 10.83 22.09 4.27
N GLU A 228 10.68 23.38 3.93
CA GLU A 228 11.23 24.50 4.72
C GLU A 228 10.71 24.53 6.16
N ALA A 229 9.49 24.05 6.37
CA ALA A 229 8.89 23.91 7.70
C ALA A 229 9.29 22.60 8.43
N GLY A 230 10.18 21.79 7.84
CA GLY A 230 10.81 20.65 8.50
C GLY A 230 10.24 19.27 8.16
N ALA A 231 9.31 19.16 7.20
CA ALA A 231 8.79 17.86 6.77
C ALA A 231 9.07 17.55 5.30
N MET A 232 9.83 16.48 5.04
CA MET A 232 10.03 15.96 3.70
C MET A 232 8.91 14.97 3.36
N VAL A 233 8.06 15.33 2.39
CA VAL A 233 6.98 14.50 1.87
C VAL A 233 7.25 14.12 0.41
N ARG A 234 6.64 13.02 -0.06
CA ARG A 234 6.79 12.61 -1.45
C ARG A 234 5.67 13.20 -2.31
N LEU A 235 6.02 13.76 -3.47
CA LEU A 235 5.04 14.11 -4.50
C LEU A 235 4.75 12.91 -5.41
N GLY A 236 3.46 12.72 -5.71
CA GLY A 236 2.97 11.79 -6.73
C GLY A 236 1.93 12.51 -7.59
N LEU A 237 2.38 13.18 -8.65
CA LEU A 237 1.54 14.10 -9.45
C LEU A 237 0.92 15.18 -8.54
N ASN A 238 -0.41 15.20 -8.41
CA ASN A 238 -1.13 16.11 -7.52
C ASN A 238 -1.41 15.50 -6.13
N ASN A 239 -0.66 14.45 -5.73
CA ASN A 239 -0.78 13.85 -4.41
C ASN A 239 0.46 14.14 -3.58
N ILE A 240 0.25 14.41 -2.29
CA ILE A 240 1.27 14.32 -1.24
C ILE A 240 1.16 12.95 -0.61
N LEU A 241 2.24 12.16 -0.68
CA LEU A 241 2.30 10.81 -0.13
C LEU A 241 3.16 10.79 1.12
N MET A 242 2.67 10.16 2.17
CA MET A 242 3.32 10.06 3.47
C MET A 242 3.41 8.62 3.93
N SER A 243 4.61 8.17 4.23
CA SER A 243 4.91 6.86 4.82
C SER A 243 6.10 7.04 5.78
N PRO A 244 5.91 7.76 6.89
CA PRO A 244 7.01 8.07 7.81
C PRO A 244 7.58 6.81 8.47
N PRO A 245 8.74 6.88 9.13
CA PRO A 245 9.33 5.76 9.83
C PRO A 245 8.36 5.12 10.82
N LEU A 246 8.35 3.78 10.92
CA LEU A 246 7.44 3.06 11.82
C LEU A 246 7.70 3.33 13.31
N VAL A 247 8.83 3.95 13.63
CA VAL A 247 9.24 4.35 14.98
C VAL A 247 8.95 5.82 15.30
N ILE A 248 8.29 6.53 14.40
CA ILE A 248 7.97 7.95 14.57
C ILE A 248 7.18 8.20 15.85
N SER A 249 7.52 9.29 16.55
CA SER A 249 6.85 9.70 17.77
C SER A 249 5.56 10.49 17.50
N GLU A 250 4.79 10.71 18.55
CA GLU A 250 3.59 11.56 18.51
C GLU A 250 3.93 13.00 18.10
N THR A 251 4.94 13.57 18.74
CA THR A 251 5.40 14.94 18.47
C THR A 251 5.87 15.11 17.03
N GLU A 252 6.56 14.11 16.47
CA GLU A 252 7.01 14.19 15.07
C GLU A 252 5.84 14.10 14.06
N ILE A 253 4.75 13.39 14.39
CA ILE A 253 3.52 13.45 13.58
C ILE A 253 2.92 14.84 13.63
N ASP A 254 2.88 15.48 14.81
CA ASP A 254 2.37 16.85 14.93
C ASP A 254 3.23 17.84 14.13
N GLN A 255 4.56 17.68 14.16
CA GLN A 255 5.48 18.48 13.32
C GLN A 255 5.20 18.30 11.82
N ILE A 256 4.90 17.07 11.34
CA ILE A 256 4.51 16.85 9.94
C ILE A 256 3.22 17.60 9.62
N LEU A 257 2.23 17.55 10.52
CA LEU A 257 0.94 18.23 10.32
C LEU A 257 1.08 19.75 10.32
N ASP A 258 1.91 20.33 11.20
CA ASP A 258 2.20 21.75 11.25
C ASP A 258 2.95 22.22 9.97
N ALA A 259 3.90 21.42 9.49
CA ALA A 259 4.61 21.70 8.25
C ALA A 259 3.69 21.67 7.02
N LEU A 260 2.74 20.71 6.98
CA LEU A 260 1.72 20.65 5.94
C LEU A 260 0.79 21.87 6.00
N ASP A 261 0.36 22.27 7.21
CA ASP A 261 -0.48 23.45 7.41
C ASP A 261 0.20 24.71 6.88
N TYR A 262 1.49 24.88 7.20
CA TYR A 262 2.30 25.98 6.67
C TYR A 262 2.43 25.93 5.15
N GLY A 263 2.71 24.73 4.60
CA GLY A 263 2.77 24.53 3.16
C GLY A 263 1.47 24.90 2.45
N PHE A 264 0.34 24.40 2.90
CA PHE A 264 -0.99 24.73 2.34
C PHE A 264 -1.37 26.20 2.49
N SER A 265 -0.94 26.86 3.55
CA SER A 265 -1.17 28.31 3.73
C SER A 265 -0.41 29.18 2.72
N SER A 266 0.50 28.60 1.94
CA SER A 266 1.32 29.30 0.96
C SER A 266 0.76 29.30 -0.47
N ILE A 267 -0.31 28.53 -0.74
CA ILE A 267 -0.91 28.38 -2.05
C ILE A 267 -2.39 28.78 -2.07
#